data_33661bc5865ddcc44a93fd264bbd7d34
#
_entry.id   33661bc5865ddcc44a93fd264bbd7d34
#
_cell.length_a   1.000
_cell.length_b   1.000
_cell.length_c   1.000
_cell.angle_alpha   90.00
_cell.angle_beta   90.00
_cell.angle_gamma   90.00
#
_symmetry.space_group_name_H-M   'P 1'
#
loop_
_entity.id
_entity.type
_entity.pdbx_description
1 polymer ?
#
loop_
_entity_poly.entity_id
_entity_poly.type
_entity_poly.pdbx_seq_one_letter_code
_entity_poly.pdbx_strand_id
1 'polypeptide(L)'
;MERFTGLLGLILILGLAYLASNNRKAINMRLVISGLLLQLFIAVLVLKIPPVTAFFQTIGHGMEKIEMFARQGASFVYGGLAAMQFDGTVANYTAGGFVFAFNITATIILVCVLVAILYHFGIMQKIISVIAKAMNFIMRVSGAEALSNVASAFVGQVEAQVMIRPYLAGMTNSELLASMSGSLACIAGGILVVYVNMGAAAGFDLAPKLIAASLMAAPGALVISKIVFPETEESQTMGNVKLEVKSPYINVVDAISHGAGDGFKIAMNVIAMLIGFIALIAMIDWTLVKVAHIFNPDFDLTLNWIFGKVFYPMAWAMGVPGE
;
A
#
# COMPACT_ATOMS: atom_id res chain seq x y z
N MET A 1 29.58 -7.68 4.00
CA MET A 1 29.40 -6.98 2.70
C MET A 1 27.93 -6.70 2.35
N GLU A 2 26.99 -7.43 2.91
CA GLU A 2 25.54 -7.32 2.61
C GLU A 2 24.86 -6.00 3.00
N ARG A 3 25.43 -5.21 3.87
CA ARG A 3 24.84 -3.93 4.33
C ARG A 3 24.91 -2.78 3.32
N PHE A 4 25.75 -2.87 2.31
CA PHE A 4 25.92 -1.80 1.31
C PHE A 4 25.22 -2.08 -0.03
N THR A 5 24.74 -3.30 -0.25
CA THR A 5 24.03 -3.67 -1.49
C THR A 5 22.72 -2.90 -1.64
N GLY A 6 22.00 -2.61 -0.53
CA GLY A 6 20.81 -1.78 -0.57
C GLY A 6 21.02 -0.35 -1.12
N LEU A 7 22.22 0.22 -0.95
CA LEU A 7 22.57 1.50 -1.58
C LEU A 7 22.72 1.40 -3.09
N LEU A 8 23.27 0.27 -3.57
CA LEU A 8 23.34 0.00 -5.03
C LEU A 8 21.94 -0.12 -5.62
N GLY A 9 21.00 -0.78 -4.92
CA GLY A 9 19.61 -0.85 -5.34
C GLY A 9 18.94 0.51 -5.43
N LEU A 10 19.18 1.39 -4.45
CA LEU A 10 18.68 2.76 -4.47
C LEU A 10 19.21 3.53 -5.69
N ILE A 11 20.52 3.46 -5.95
CA ILE A 11 21.16 4.10 -7.10
C ILE A 11 20.60 3.54 -8.41
N LEU A 12 20.41 2.22 -8.50
CA LEU A 12 19.86 1.57 -9.68
C LEU A 12 18.43 2.04 -9.96
N ILE A 13 17.55 2.08 -8.94
CA ILE A 13 16.17 2.54 -9.08
C ILE A 13 16.12 4.01 -9.50
N LEU A 14 16.91 4.88 -8.86
CA LEU A 14 16.99 6.29 -9.25
C LEU A 14 17.58 6.47 -10.64
N GLY A 15 18.55 5.65 -11.03
CA GLY A 15 19.12 5.61 -12.37
C GLY A 15 18.11 5.21 -13.44
N LEU A 16 17.31 4.17 -13.18
CA LEU A 16 16.21 3.76 -14.06
C LEU A 16 15.15 4.86 -14.19
N ALA A 17 14.76 5.49 -13.08
CA ALA A 17 13.85 6.63 -13.10
C ALA A 17 14.41 7.80 -13.91
N TYR A 18 15.70 8.10 -13.77
CA TYR A 18 16.39 9.13 -14.54
C TYR A 18 16.44 8.79 -16.04
N LEU A 19 16.66 7.53 -16.40
CA LEU A 19 16.63 7.07 -17.80
C LEU A 19 15.23 7.21 -18.40
N ALA A 20 14.19 6.92 -17.62
CA ALA A 20 12.78 7.06 -18.01
C ALA A 20 12.27 8.50 -17.96
N SER A 21 13.10 9.46 -17.55
CA SER A 21 12.70 10.86 -17.39
C SER A 21 12.34 11.53 -18.71
N ASN A 22 11.18 12.17 -18.72
CA ASN A 22 10.71 12.97 -19.85
C ASN A 22 11.55 14.25 -20.07
N ASN A 23 12.02 14.89 -18.99
CA ASN A 23 12.85 16.12 -19.05
C ASN A 23 13.92 16.13 -17.95
N ARG A 24 15.07 15.53 -18.25
CA ARG A 24 16.18 15.38 -17.29
C ARG A 24 16.72 16.71 -16.76
N LYS A 25 16.61 17.81 -17.53
CA LYS A 25 17.12 19.13 -17.12
C LYS A 25 16.21 19.83 -16.10
N ALA A 26 14.95 19.49 -16.07
CA ALA A 26 13.96 20.07 -15.17
C ALA A 26 13.86 19.34 -13.81
N ILE A 27 14.64 18.28 -13.60
CA ILE A 27 14.61 17.52 -12.34
C ILE A 27 15.04 18.42 -11.18
N ASN A 28 14.15 18.57 -10.18
CA ASN A 28 14.44 19.35 -8.99
C ASN A 28 15.23 18.52 -7.97
N MET A 29 16.56 18.65 -7.99
CA MET A 29 17.46 17.90 -7.10
C MET A 29 17.17 18.16 -5.61
N ARG A 30 16.68 19.35 -5.26
CA ARG A 30 16.29 19.65 -3.87
C ARG A 30 15.13 18.75 -3.42
N LEU A 31 14.11 18.57 -4.26
CA LEU A 31 12.98 17.69 -3.98
C LEU A 31 13.46 16.24 -3.84
N VAL A 32 14.30 15.76 -4.75
CA VAL A 32 14.84 14.40 -4.70
C VAL A 32 15.60 14.16 -3.41
N ILE A 33 16.52 15.05 -3.06
CA ILE A 33 17.35 14.92 -1.84
C ILE A 33 16.46 15.01 -0.59
N SER A 34 15.57 15.99 -0.52
CA SER A 34 14.69 16.14 0.65
C SER A 34 13.74 14.97 0.83
N GLY A 35 13.22 14.39 -0.27
CA GLY A 35 12.38 13.20 -0.22
C GLY A 35 13.13 11.96 0.24
N LEU A 36 14.33 11.72 -0.26
CA LEU A 36 15.21 10.62 0.19
C LEU A 36 15.61 10.77 1.66
N LEU A 37 15.96 11.99 2.09
CA LEU A 37 16.26 12.26 3.50
C LEU A 37 15.04 12.05 4.38
N LEU A 38 13.86 12.44 3.93
CA LEU A 38 12.61 12.20 4.65
C LEU A 38 12.31 10.69 4.78
N GLN A 39 12.51 9.91 3.72
CA GLN A 39 12.40 8.45 3.79
C GLN A 39 13.37 7.84 4.81
N LEU A 40 14.65 8.24 4.74
CA LEU A 40 15.66 7.76 5.67
C LEU A 40 15.31 8.16 7.12
N PHE A 41 14.85 9.39 7.33
CA PHE A 41 14.41 9.88 8.63
C PHE A 41 13.25 9.03 9.18
N ILE A 42 12.22 8.76 8.37
CA ILE A 42 11.08 7.91 8.77
C ILE A 42 11.58 6.50 9.10
N ALA A 43 12.46 5.91 8.25
CA ALA A 43 13.02 4.59 8.50
C ALA A 43 13.76 4.50 9.84
N VAL A 44 14.65 5.45 10.10
CA VAL A 44 15.42 5.50 11.36
C VAL A 44 14.48 5.73 12.54
N LEU A 45 13.53 6.65 12.40
CA LEU A 45 12.57 7.00 13.44
C LEU A 45 11.71 5.80 13.85
N VAL A 46 11.18 5.07 12.89
CA VAL A 46 10.27 3.94 13.17
C VAL A 46 11.04 2.68 13.58
N LEU A 47 12.19 2.40 12.96
CA LEU A 47 12.89 1.12 13.14
C LEU A 47 13.97 1.15 14.21
N LYS A 48 14.48 2.33 14.61
CA LYS A 48 15.63 2.46 15.52
C LYS A 48 15.33 3.17 16.82
N ILE A 49 14.26 3.96 16.90
CA ILE A 49 13.92 4.70 18.12
C ILE A 49 12.93 3.88 18.95
N PRO A 50 13.35 3.29 20.10
CA PRO A 50 12.52 2.35 20.84
C PRO A 50 11.12 2.86 21.21
N PRO A 51 10.92 4.10 21.71
CA PRO A 51 9.58 4.60 22.02
C PRO A 51 8.68 4.73 20.80
N VAL A 52 9.24 5.03 19.62
CA VAL A 52 8.49 5.11 18.37
C VAL A 52 8.13 3.72 17.86
N THR A 53 9.07 2.79 17.91
CA THR A 53 8.82 1.38 17.56
C THR A 53 7.73 0.79 18.47
N ALA A 54 7.81 1.04 19.80
CA ALA A 54 6.80 0.60 20.76
C ALA A 54 5.40 1.21 20.47
N PHE A 55 5.35 2.47 20.06
CA PHE A 55 4.09 3.10 19.62
C PHE A 55 3.48 2.37 18.42
N PHE A 56 4.28 2.06 17.39
CA PHE A 56 3.81 1.32 16.22
C PHE A 56 3.46 -0.14 16.54
N GLN A 57 4.16 -0.77 17.46
CA GLN A 57 3.77 -2.09 17.99
C GLN A 57 2.41 -2.03 18.70
N THR A 58 2.16 -0.99 19.48
CA THR A 58 0.84 -0.78 20.13
C THR A 58 -0.27 -0.63 19.08
N ILE A 59 -0.01 0.07 17.98
CA ILE A 59 -0.94 0.14 16.84
C ILE A 59 -1.14 -1.26 16.23
N GLY A 60 -0.08 -2.05 16.06
CA GLY A 60 -0.15 -3.43 15.57
C GLY A 60 -1.06 -4.30 16.44
N HIS A 61 -0.87 -4.28 17.77
CA HIS A 61 -1.77 -4.98 18.70
C HIS A 61 -3.22 -4.46 18.63
N GLY A 62 -3.41 -3.17 18.34
CA GLY A 62 -4.73 -2.61 18.05
C GLY A 62 -5.37 -3.25 16.80
N MET A 63 -4.57 -3.46 15.74
CA MET A 63 -5.01 -4.12 14.51
C MET A 63 -5.40 -5.58 14.73
N GLU A 64 -4.66 -6.33 15.57
CA GLU A 64 -5.03 -7.69 15.97
C GLU A 64 -6.37 -7.73 16.70
N LYS A 65 -6.65 -6.75 17.58
CA LYS A 65 -7.95 -6.62 18.24
C LYS A 65 -9.07 -6.30 17.26
N ILE A 66 -8.82 -5.48 16.25
CA ILE A 66 -9.79 -5.19 15.18
C ILE A 66 -10.17 -6.49 14.46
N GLU A 67 -9.21 -7.34 14.15
CA GLU A 67 -9.49 -8.65 13.56
C GLU A 67 -10.35 -9.53 14.50
N MET A 68 -10.05 -9.56 15.79
CA MET A 68 -10.84 -10.32 16.77
C MET A 68 -12.30 -9.87 16.76
N PHE A 69 -12.57 -8.56 16.70
CA PHE A 69 -13.93 -8.03 16.59
C PHE A 69 -14.57 -8.35 15.24
N ALA A 70 -13.81 -8.26 14.14
CA ALA A 70 -14.30 -8.65 12.81
C ALA A 70 -14.71 -10.12 12.76
N ARG A 71 -13.94 -11.00 13.41
CA ARG A 71 -14.26 -12.44 13.52
C ARG A 71 -15.56 -12.69 14.29
N GLN A 72 -15.88 -11.88 15.31
CA GLN A 72 -17.17 -12.00 16.00
C GLN A 72 -18.34 -11.69 15.08
N GLY A 73 -18.24 -10.62 14.28
CA GLY A 73 -19.24 -10.32 13.23
C GLY A 73 -19.31 -11.41 12.16
N ALA A 74 -18.16 -11.90 11.70
CA ALA A 74 -18.07 -12.98 10.73
C ALA A 74 -18.71 -14.29 11.24
N SER A 75 -18.46 -14.65 12.50
CA SER A 75 -19.05 -15.87 13.10
C SER A 75 -20.56 -15.80 13.19
N PHE A 76 -21.11 -14.62 13.42
CA PHE A 76 -22.55 -14.43 13.39
C PHE A 76 -23.15 -14.62 11.99
N VAL A 77 -22.48 -14.11 10.95
CA VAL A 77 -22.99 -14.13 9.56
C VAL A 77 -22.68 -15.46 8.86
N TYR A 78 -21.46 -15.97 9.03
CA TYR A 78 -20.94 -17.13 8.29
C TYR A 78 -20.89 -18.41 9.13
N GLY A 79 -21.20 -18.34 10.44
CA GLY A 79 -21.17 -19.50 11.35
C GLY A 79 -19.79 -20.16 11.39
N GLY A 80 -19.77 -21.49 11.31
CA GLY A 80 -18.55 -22.29 11.37
C GLY A 80 -17.52 -22.01 10.25
N LEU A 81 -17.93 -21.42 9.14
CA LEU A 81 -17.00 -21.06 8.05
C LEU A 81 -16.01 -19.96 8.44
N ALA A 82 -16.39 -19.07 9.37
CA ALA A 82 -15.52 -18.04 9.90
C ALA A 82 -14.58 -18.53 11.02
N ALA A 83 -14.87 -19.68 11.62
CA ALA A 83 -14.07 -20.27 12.70
C ALA A 83 -12.90 -21.12 12.19
N MET A 84 -12.77 -21.30 10.88
CA MET A 84 -11.69 -22.10 10.27
C MET A 84 -10.34 -21.39 10.42
N GLN A 85 -9.38 -22.04 11.08
CA GLN A 85 -8.00 -21.56 11.23
C GLN A 85 -7.08 -22.23 10.20
N PHE A 86 -6.11 -21.48 9.72
CA PHE A 86 -5.08 -21.96 8.81
C PHE A 86 -4.02 -22.77 9.60
N ASP A 87 -3.86 -24.05 9.28
CA ASP A 87 -2.84 -24.91 9.89
C ASP A 87 -1.54 -25.01 9.08
N GLY A 88 -1.40 -24.20 8.02
CA GLY A 88 -0.21 -24.16 7.18
C GLY A 88 -0.13 -25.22 6.10
N THR A 89 -1.10 -26.15 6.01
CA THR A 89 -1.11 -27.19 4.97
C THR A 89 -2.25 -26.99 3.98
N VAL A 90 -1.91 -26.79 2.71
CA VAL A 90 -2.87 -26.53 1.59
C VAL A 90 -3.69 -27.79 1.20
N ALA A 91 -3.43 -28.95 1.81
CA ALA A 91 -3.87 -30.23 1.26
C ALA A 91 -5.11 -30.85 1.90
N ASN A 92 -5.62 -30.38 3.01
CA ASN A 92 -6.77 -31.02 3.65
C ASN A 92 -7.87 -30.01 4.05
N TYR A 93 -8.97 -30.01 3.33
CA TYR A 93 -10.23 -29.35 3.70
C TYR A 93 -10.92 -30.03 4.89
N THR A 94 -10.17 -30.51 5.87
CA THR A 94 -10.71 -30.96 7.15
C THR A 94 -10.98 -29.76 8.04
N ALA A 95 -12.04 -29.81 8.79
CA ALA A 95 -12.56 -28.79 9.71
C ALA A 95 -11.42 -28.01 10.42
N GLY A 96 -11.08 -26.81 9.94
CA GLY A 96 -9.97 -26.02 10.47
C GLY A 96 -9.22 -25.16 9.42
N GLY A 97 -9.50 -25.25 8.12
CA GLY A 97 -8.80 -24.52 7.07
C GLY A 97 -9.16 -23.04 7.03
N PHE A 98 -8.15 -22.16 6.82
CA PHE A 98 -8.39 -20.72 6.62
C PHE A 98 -9.05 -20.47 5.27
N VAL A 99 -10.30 -20.02 5.30
CA VAL A 99 -11.00 -19.58 4.08
C VAL A 99 -10.86 -18.08 3.94
N PHE A 100 -9.99 -17.67 3.01
CA PHE A 100 -9.66 -16.26 2.75
C PHE A 100 -10.92 -15.39 2.61
N ALA A 101 -11.91 -15.84 1.82
CA ALA A 101 -13.12 -15.08 1.54
C ALA A 101 -13.91 -14.71 2.81
N PHE A 102 -14.03 -15.59 3.77
CA PHE A 102 -14.84 -15.34 4.98
C PHE A 102 -14.09 -14.56 6.06
N ASN A 103 -12.79 -14.81 6.22
CA ASN A 103 -12.00 -14.15 7.25
C ASN A 103 -11.60 -12.73 6.84
N ILE A 104 -11.09 -12.56 5.62
CA ILE A 104 -10.57 -11.27 5.16
C ILE A 104 -11.69 -10.27 4.84
N THR A 105 -12.82 -10.75 4.32
CA THR A 105 -13.99 -9.90 4.03
C THR A 105 -14.46 -9.15 5.28
N ALA A 106 -14.62 -9.86 6.40
CA ALA A 106 -15.08 -9.25 7.64
C ALA A 106 -14.11 -8.19 8.17
N THR A 107 -12.80 -8.46 8.09
CA THR A 107 -11.76 -7.50 8.51
C THR A 107 -11.81 -6.23 7.65
N ILE A 108 -11.89 -6.38 6.32
CA ILE A 108 -11.97 -5.23 5.41
C ILE A 108 -13.23 -4.40 5.71
N ILE A 109 -14.39 -5.05 5.87
CA ILE A 109 -15.66 -4.36 6.17
C ILE A 109 -15.53 -3.55 7.47
N LEU A 110 -15.05 -4.18 8.56
CA LEU A 110 -14.92 -3.48 9.84
C LEU A 110 -13.94 -2.31 9.76
N VAL A 111 -12.80 -2.47 9.09
CA VAL A 111 -11.82 -1.37 8.92
C VAL A 111 -12.43 -0.23 8.12
N CYS A 112 -13.17 -0.50 7.03
CA CYS A 112 -13.85 0.54 6.26
C CYS A 112 -14.91 1.27 7.10
N VAL A 113 -15.64 0.56 7.95
CA VAL A 113 -16.58 1.17 8.91
C VAL A 113 -15.85 2.10 9.88
N LEU A 114 -14.73 1.65 10.47
CA LEU A 114 -13.93 2.48 11.39
C LEU A 114 -13.37 3.73 10.70
N VAL A 115 -12.83 3.57 9.48
CA VAL A 115 -12.35 4.69 8.67
C VAL A 115 -13.46 5.67 8.36
N ALA A 116 -14.66 5.21 7.98
CA ALA A 116 -15.82 6.05 7.71
C ALA A 116 -16.27 6.84 8.96
N ILE A 117 -16.25 6.21 10.14
CA ILE A 117 -16.53 6.87 11.42
C ILE A 117 -15.48 7.95 11.72
N LEU A 118 -14.19 7.64 11.60
CA LEU A 118 -13.11 8.62 11.80
C LEU A 118 -13.19 9.78 10.79
N TYR A 119 -13.63 9.48 9.58
CA TYR A 119 -13.87 10.48 8.54
C TYR A 119 -15.06 11.37 8.88
N HIS A 120 -16.16 10.80 9.40
CA HIS A 120 -17.34 11.57 9.87
C HIS A 120 -16.98 12.56 10.97
N PHE A 121 -16.15 12.17 11.95
CA PHE A 121 -15.68 13.03 13.02
C PHE A 121 -14.60 14.05 12.60
N GLY A 122 -14.11 13.98 11.35
CA GLY A 122 -13.05 14.86 10.86
C GLY A 122 -11.65 14.56 11.39
N ILE A 123 -11.48 13.43 12.12
CA ILE A 123 -10.20 13.04 12.71
C ILE A 123 -9.20 12.68 11.61
N MET A 124 -9.64 11.88 10.63
CA MET A 124 -8.80 11.44 9.52
C MET A 124 -8.29 12.62 8.69
N GLN A 125 -9.17 13.59 8.40
CA GLN A 125 -8.81 14.79 7.64
C GLN A 125 -7.75 15.64 8.36
N LYS A 126 -7.83 15.73 9.69
CA LYS A 126 -6.82 16.45 10.49
C LYS A 126 -5.46 15.75 10.44
N ILE A 127 -5.43 14.43 10.62
CA ILE A 127 -4.18 13.64 10.56
C ILE A 127 -3.52 13.81 9.19
N ILE A 128 -4.27 13.58 8.11
CA ILE A 128 -3.78 13.67 6.74
C ILE A 128 -3.30 15.10 6.44
N SER A 129 -4.05 16.12 6.86
CA SER A 129 -3.70 17.54 6.65
C SER A 129 -2.38 17.91 7.32
N VAL A 130 -2.14 17.47 8.54
CA VAL A 130 -0.89 17.76 9.27
C VAL A 130 0.30 17.15 8.56
N ILE A 131 0.21 15.88 8.16
CA ILE A 131 1.30 15.17 7.49
C ILE A 131 1.53 15.75 6.08
N ALA A 132 0.45 16.05 5.32
CA ALA A 132 0.55 16.66 4.00
C ALA A 132 1.20 18.04 4.04
N LYS A 133 0.88 18.86 5.06
CA LYS A 133 1.54 20.16 5.28
C LYS A 133 3.03 20.00 5.58
N ALA A 134 3.40 19.01 6.40
CA ALA A 134 4.80 18.73 6.69
C ALA A 134 5.55 18.31 5.42
N MET A 135 4.97 17.44 4.58
CA MET A 135 5.55 17.05 3.30
C MET A 135 5.69 18.22 2.33
N ASN A 136 4.64 19.05 2.20
CA ASN A 136 4.68 20.27 1.38
C ASN A 136 5.82 21.20 1.84
N PHE A 137 5.96 21.42 3.15
CA PHE A 137 7.02 22.27 3.71
C PHE A 137 8.43 21.72 3.45
N ILE A 138 8.63 20.41 3.64
CA ILE A 138 9.95 19.75 3.51
C ILE A 138 10.34 19.63 2.03
N MET A 139 9.44 19.08 1.21
CA MET A 139 9.71 18.72 -0.18
C MET A 139 9.34 19.83 -1.18
N ARG A 140 8.57 20.84 -0.75
CA ARG A 140 8.01 21.91 -1.61
C ARG A 140 7.22 21.37 -2.80
N VAL A 141 6.45 20.34 -2.55
CA VAL A 141 5.49 19.77 -3.50
C VAL A 141 4.15 20.49 -3.38
N SER A 142 3.26 20.30 -4.34
CA SER A 142 1.93 20.92 -4.26
C SER A 142 1.07 20.33 -3.14
N GLY A 143 0.09 21.10 -2.70
CA GLY A 143 -0.80 20.65 -1.64
C GLY A 143 -1.67 19.47 -2.05
N ALA A 144 -2.11 19.40 -3.31
CA ALA A 144 -2.96 18.33 -3.82
C ALA A 144 -2.19 17.00 -3.93
N GLU A 145 -0.96 17.01 -4.48
CA GLU A 145 -0.16 15.79 -4.57
C GLU A 145 0.33 15.30 -3.21
N ALA A 146 0.73 16.20 -2.30
CA ALA A 146 1.06 15.82 -0.92
C ALA A 146 -0.12 15.20 -0.20
N LEU A 147 -1.31 15.80 -0.35
CA LEU A 147 -2.55 15.31 0.23
C LEU A 147 -2.92 13.92 -0.29
N SER A 148 -2.90 13.73 -1.60
CA SER A 148 -3.22 12.45 -2.23
C SER A 148 -2.27 11.34 -1.79
N ASN A 149 -0.97 11.59 -1.81
CA ASN A 149 0.04 10.60 -1.42
C ASN A 149 -0.08 10.20 0.06
N VAL A 150 -0.26 11.18 0.95
CA VAL A 150 -0.45 10.91 2.39
C VAL A 150 -1.78 10.20 2.64
N ALA A 151 -2.86 10.66 2.01
CA ALA A 151 -4.16 10.04 2.16
C ALA A 151 -4.14 8.56 1.71
N SER A 152 -3.46 8.25 0.61
CA SER A 152 -3.34 6.89 0.09
C SER A 152 -2.70 5.92 1.09
N ALA A 153 -1.76 6.40 1.92
CA ALA A 153 -1.12 5.58 2.94
C ALA A 153 -2.06 5.20 4.12
N PHE A 154 -3.14 5.94 4.32
CA PHE A 154 -4.06 5.72 5.46
C PHE A 154 -5.40 5.14 5.03
N VAL A 155 -6.08 5.81 4.09
CA VAL A 155 -7.46 5.44 3.73
C VAL A 155 -7.54 4.53 2.51
N GLY A 156 -6.56 4.59 1.63
CA GLY A 156 -6.53 3.80 0.41
C GLY A 156 -6.55 4.67 -0.85
N GLN A 157 -6.29 4.02 -1.98
CA GLN A 157 -6.09 4.72 -3.25
C GLN A 157 -7.36 5.40 -3.79
N VAL A 158 -8.53 4.80 -3.60
CA VAL A 158 -9.79 5.33 -4.14
C VAL A 158 -10.23 6.55 -3.34
N GLU A 159 -10.26 6.44 -2.03
CA GLU A 159 -10.67 7.49 -1.09
C GLU A 159 -9.74 8.70 -1.18
N ALA A 160 -8.44 8.45 -1.34
CA ALA A 160 -7.46 9.51 -1.52
C ALA A 160 -7.74 10.36 -2.78
N GLN A 161 -8.14 9.73 -3.88
CA GLN A 161 -8.49 10.44 -5.11
C GLN A 161 -9.81 11.22 -4.96
N VAL A 162 -10.76 10.70 -4.20
CA VAL A 162 -11.99 11.46 -3.88
C VAL A 162 -11.68 12.73 -3.10
N MET A 163 -10.69 12.69 -2.18
CA MET A 163 -10.29 13.87 -1.40
C MET A 163 -9.70 14.99 -2.26
N ILE A 164 -8.97 14.65 -3.32
CA ILE A 164 -8.37 15.65 -4.23
C ILE A 164 -9.24 15.97 -5.45
N ARG A 165 -10.41 15.36 -5.57
CA ARG A 165 -11.33 15.54 -6.71
C ARG A 165 -11.58 17.00 -7.09
N PRO A 166 -11.78 17.96 -6.15
CA PRO A 166 -11.98 19.37 -6.48
C PRO A 166 -10.78 20.01 -7.19
N TYR A 167 -9.59 19.44 -7.03
CA TYR A 167 -8.34 19.99 -7.56
C TYR A 167 -7.89 19.33 -8.86
N LEU A 168 -8.46 18.16 -9.21
CA LEU A 168 -8.02 17.35 -10.37
C LEU A 168 -7.99 18.13 -11.68
N ALA A 169 -8.98 19.02 -11.91
CA ALA A 169 -9.07 19.81 -13.14
C ALA A 169 -7.95 20.85 -13.28
N GLY A 170 -7.34 21.28 -12.15
CA GLY A 170 -6.25 22.26 -12.12
C GLY A 170 -4.87 21.64 -11.86
N MET A 171 -4.78 20.32 -11.77
CA MET A 171 -3.50 19.62 -11.55
C MET A 171 -2.73 19.49 -12.84
N THR A 172 -1.40 19.65 -12.75
CA THR A 172 -0.47 19.39 -13.86
C THR A 172 -0.33 17.89 -14.11
N ASN A 173 0.19 17.52 -15.28
CA ASN A 173 0.50 16.11 -15.57
C ASN A 173 1.51 15.51 -14.60
N SER A 174 2.45 16.31 -14.11
CA SER A 174 3.42 15.91 -13.10
C SER A 174 2.75 15.62 -11.75
N GLU A 175 1.81 16.45 -11.33
CA GLU A 175 1.02 16.24 -10.10
C GLU A 175 0.10 15.01 -10.21
N LEU A 176 -0.53 14.82 -11.37
CA LEU A 176 -1.37 13.63 -11.63
C LEU A 176 -0.54 12.34 -11.53
N LEU A 177 0.63 12.32 -12.20
CA LEU A 177 1.53 11.16 -12.11
C LEU A 177 1.98 10.90 -10.66
N ALA A 178 2.30 11.96 -9.93
CA ALA A 178 2.69 11.87 -8.52
C ALA A 178 1.57 11.28 -7.65
N SER A 179 0.34 11.74 -7.85
CA SER A 179 -0.85 11.22 -7.16
C SER A 179 -1.12 9.74 -7.49
N MET A 180 -1.04 9.37 -8.77
CA MET A 180 -1.22 7.98 -9.22
C MET A 180 -0.13 7.07 -8.67
N SER A 181 1.14 7.50 -8.75
CA SER A 181 2.28 6.74 -8.25
C SER A 181 2.17 6.48 -6.74
N GLY A 182 1.79 7.50 -5.97
CA GLY A 182 1.58 7.35 -4.52
C GLY A 182 0.45 6.42 -4.17
N SER A 183 -0.65 6.50 -4.92
CA SER A 183 -1.80 5.61 -4.72
C SER A 183 -1.46 4.14 -4.98
N LEU A 184 -0.56 3.86 -5.92
CA LEU A 184 -0.11 2.50 -6.24
C LEU A 184 1.00 2.01 -5.30
N ALA A 185 1.80 2.91 -4.74
CA ALA A 185 2.94 2.57 -3.88
C ALA A 185 2.53 2.31 -2.41
N CYS A 186 1.45 2.93 -1.95
CA CYS A 186 1.01 2.84 -0.56
C CYS A 186 0.12 1.61 -0.32
N ILE A 187 0.20 1.06 0.90
CA ILE A 187 -0.67 -0.04 1.35
C ILE A 187 -1.91 0.59 1.99
N ALA A 188 -3.08 0.29 1.46
CA ALA A 188 -4.34 0.74 2.06
C ALA A 188 -4.51 0.17 3.48
N GLY A 189 -5.01 1.01 4.42
CA GLY A 189 -5.12 0.66 5.84
C GLY A 189 -5.90 -0.63 6.10
N GLY A 190 -6.96 -0.91 5.33
CA GLY A 190 -7.72 -2.16 5.44
C GLY A 190 -6.91 -3.41 5.12
N ILE A 191 -6.11 -3.36 4.07
CA ILE A 191 -5.24 -4.48 3.66
C ILE A 191 -4.01 -4.57 4.56
N LEU A 192 -3.52 -3.46 5.09
CA LEU A 192 -2.41 -3.45 6.03
C LEU A 192 -2.74 -4.28 7.29
N VAL A 193 -3.96 -4.16 7.83
CA VAL A 193 -4.44 -4.99 8.95
C VAL A 193 -4.39 -6.48 8.60
N VAL A 194 -4.80 -6.84 7.39
CA VAL A 194 -4.76 -8.22 6.91
C VAL A 194 -3.33 -8.76 6.88
N TYR A 195 -2.39 -8.00 6.33
CA TYR A 195 -0.98 -8.43 6.28
C TYR A 195 -0.34 -8.53 7.66
N VAL A 196 -0.65 -7.62 8.58
CA VAL A 196 -0.19 -7.69 9.97
C VAL A 196 -0.65 -9.00 10.61
N ASN A 197 -1.93 -9.35 10.45
CA ASN A 197 -2.51 -10.55 11.03
C ASN A 197 -1.95 -11.83 10.40
N MET A 198 -1.76 -11.85 9.08
CA MET A 198 -1.09 -12.99 8.42
C MET A 198 0.36 -13.17 8.92
N GLY A 199 1.07 -12.05 9.14
CA GLY A 199 2.41 -12.07 9.72
C GLY A 199 2.42 -12.59 11.15
N ALA A 200 1.49 -12.14 11.99
CA ALA A 200 1.35 -12.60 13.37
C ALA A 200 1.03 -14.11 13.43
N ALA A 201 0.16 -14.60 12.56
CA ALA A 201 -0.13 -16.03 12.44
C ALA A 201 1.09 -16.86 12.03
N ALA A 202 2.03 -16.27 11.28
CA ALA A 202 3.31 -16.87 10.91
C ALA A 202 4.44 -16.63 11.94
N GLY A 203 4.15 -16.00 13.08
CA GLY A 203 5.13 -15.68 14.13
C GLY A 203 6.01 -14.46 13.88
N PHE A 204 5.63 -13.58 12.94
CA PHE A 204 6.38 -12.37 12.61
C PHE A 204 5.64 -11.11 13.06
N ASP A 205 6.32 -10.22 13.79
CA ASP A 205 5.84 -8.85 14.04
C ASP A 205 6.12 -7.98 12.80
N LEU A 206 5.13 -7.90 11.91
CA LEU A 206 5.20 -7.12 10.69
C LEU A 206 4.66 -5.70 10.82
N ALA A 207 3.88 -5.40 11.87
CA ALA A 207 3.18 -4.12 11.99
C ALA A 207 4.10 -2.89 11.88
N PRO A 208 5.20 -2.76 12.65
CA PRO A 208 6.09 -1.60 12.54
C PRO A 208 6.74 -1.47 11.17
N LYS A 209 7.08 -2.62 10.55
CA LYS A 209 7.76 -2.65 9.24
C LYS A 209 6.80 -2.23 8.11
N LEU A 210 5.58 -2.74 8.12
CA LEU A 210 4.58 -2.43 7.09
C LEU A 210 4.08 -0.99 7.21
N ILE A 211 3.88 -0.49 8.44
CA ILE A 211 3.50 0.91 8.67
C ILE A 211 4.63 1.84 8.22
N ALA A 212 5.88 1.52 8.58
CA ALA A 212 7.05 2.28 8.12
C ALA A 212 7.13 2.29 6.59
N ALA A 213 6.97 1.13 5.94
CA ALA A 213 6.99 1.00 4.49
C ALA A 213 5.91 1.86 3.82
N SER A 214 4.67 1.84 4.34
CA SER A 214 3.58 2.65 3.81
C SER A 214 3.82 4.16 3.98
N LEU A 215 4.33 4.59 5.14
CA LEU A 215 4.69 5.99 5.38
C LEU A 215 5.86 6.47 4.50
N MET A 216 6.84 5.59 4.26
CA MET A 216 7.98 5.87 3.38
C MET A 216 7.60 5.87 1.90
N ALA A 217 6.56 5.13 1.52
CA ALA A 217 6.09 5.04 0.15
C ALA A 217 5.61 6.40 -0.39
N ALA A 218 4.95 7.21 0.44
CA ALA A 218 4.43 8.51 0.03
C ALA A 218 5.54 9.48 -0.46
N PRO A 219 6.61 9.81 0.31
CA PRO A 219 7.69 10.62 -0.20
C PRO A 219 8.50 9.93 -1.31
N GLY A 220 8.62 8.59 -1.28
CA GLY A 220 9.31 7.83 -2.33
C GLY A 220 8.62 7.91 -3.68
N ALA A 221 7.31 7.77 -3.71
CA ALA A 221 6.51 7.91 -4.91
C ALA A 221 6.63 9.32 -5.51
N LEU A 222 6.64 10.36 -4.68
CA LEU A 222 6.89 11.75 -5.09
C LEU A 222 8.28 11.91 -5.71
N VAL A 223 9.33 11.33 -5.11
CA VAL A 223 10.68 11.39 -5.66
C VAL A 223 10.71 10.75 -7.04
N ILE A 224 10.24 9.52 -7.18
CA ILE A 224 10.28 8.79 -8.45
C ILE A 224 9.43 9.48 -9.52
N SER A 225 8.21 9.88 -9.20
CA SER A 225 7.33 10.56 -10.17
C SER A 225 7.90 11.88 -10.65
N LYS A 226 8.51 12.69 -9.76
CA LYS A 226 9.15 13.96 -10.12
C LYS A 226 10.50 13.81 -10.81
N ILE A 227 11.14 12.64 -10.77
CA ILE A 227 12.27 12.32 -11.64
C ILE A 227 11.77 11.92 -13.03
N VAL A 228 10.76 11.03 -13.10
CA VAL A 228 10.21 10.53 -14.36
C VAL A 228 9.48 11.64 -15.12
N PHE A 229 8.67 12.42 -14.46
CA PHE A 229 7.92 13.54 -15.03
C PHE A 229 8.10 14.80 -14.17
N PRO A 230 9.21 15.55 -14.36
CA PRO A 230 9.49 16.76 -13.60
C PRO A 230 8.42 17.83 -13.80
N GLU A 231 8.21 18.66 -12.79
CA GLU A 231 7.29 19.79 -12.87
C GLU A 231 7.88 20.88 -13.76
N THR A 232 7.18 21.19 -14.81
CA THR A 232 7.54 22.25 -15.78
C THR A 232 6.45 23.30 -15.92
N GLU A 233 5.30 23.07 -15.30
CA GLU A 233 4.14 23.94 -15.36
C GLU A 233 3.93 24.64 -14.01
N GLU A 234 3.16 25.73 -13.98
CA GLU A 234 2.76 26.39 -12.74
C GLU A 234 1.57 25.65 -12.15
N SER A 235 1.80 24.98 -11.02
CA SER A 235 0.75 24.27 -10.29
C SER A 235 -0.23 25.26 -9.65
N GLN A 236 -1.51 25.15 -9.96
CA GLN A 236 -2.58 25.92 -9.31
C GLN A 236 -2.81 25.49 -7.85
N THR A 237 -2.29 24.32 -7.47
CA THR A 237 -2.41 23.75 -6.13
C THR A 237 -1.15 23.96 -5.29
N MET A 238 -0.18 24.75 -5.78
CA MET A 238 1.01 25.16 -5.03
C MET A 238 0.60 26.06 -3.85
N GLY A 239 0.89 25.64 -2.62
CA GLY A 239 0.51 26.35 -1.41
C GLY A 239 -0.50 25.59 -0.54
N ASN A 240 -1.26 26.31 0.27
CA ASN A 240 -2.22 25.70 1.19
C ASN A 240 -3.50 25.25 0.46
N VAL A 241 -3.58 23.97 0.14
CA VAL A 241 -4.85 23.33 -0.19
C VAL A 241 -5.68 23.28 1.10
N LYS A 242 -6.76 24.02 1.16
CA LYS A 242 -7.72 23.92 2.25
C LYS A 242 -8.48 22.61 2.10
N LEU A 243 -8.29 21.72 3.04
CA LEU A 243 -9.15 20.53 3.20
C LEU A 243 -10.54 20.98 3.66
N GLU A 244 -11.36 21.43 2.74
CA GLU A 244 -12.80 21.63 2.96
C GLU A 244 -13.59 20.35 2.66
N VAL A 245 -13.03 19.18 2.93
CA VAL A 245 -13.76 17.93 2.75
C VAL A 245 -14.70 17.79 3.94
N LYS A 246 -15.90 18.35 3.79
CA LYS A 246 -17.02 18.06 4.70
C LYS A 246 -17.28 16.55 4.64
N SER A 247 -17.60 15.98 5.79
CA SER A 247 -18.05 14.59 5.84
C SER A 247 -19.21 14.40 4.85
N PRO A 248 -19.16 13.41 3.95
CA PRO A 248 -20.29 13.09 3.08
C PRO A 248 -21.44 12.42 3.86
N TYR A 249 -21.22 12.08 5.12
CA TYR A 249 -22.15 11.31 5.96
C TYR A 249 -23.01 12.27 6.80
N ILE A 250 -24.33 11.99 6.85
CA ILE A 250 -25.31 12.78 7.60
C ILE A 250 -25.14 12.55 9.11
N ASN A 251 -24.88 11.31 9.52
CA ASN A 251 -24.70 10.94 10.93
C ASN A 251 -23.81 9.67 11.02
N VAL A 252 -23.52 9.25 12.26
CA VAL A 252 -22.65 8.09 12.52
C VAL A 252 -23.21 6.79 11.95
N VAL A 253 -24.54 6.59 12.03
CA VAL A 253 -25.19 5.37 11.51
C VAL A 253 -25.08 5.34 9.98
N ASP A 254 -25.24 6.47 9.33
CA ASP A 254 -25.05 6.63 7.89
C ASP A 254 -23.60 6.33 7.50
N ALA A 255 -22.62 6.84 8.26
CA ALA A 255 -21.19 6.52 8.06
C ALA A 255 -20.91 5.01 8.20
N ILE A 256 -21.50 4.35 9.20
CA ILE A 256 -21.38 2.89 9.38
C ILE A 256 -21.95 2.14 8.17
N SER A 257 -23.13 2.51 7.72
CA SER A 257 -23.82 1.85 6.59
C SER A 257 -23.03 1.99 5.29
N HIS A 258 -22.59 3.21 4.98
CA HIS A 258 -21.76 3.47 3.80
C HIS A 258 -20.41 2.76 3.90
N GLY A 259 -19.72 2.86 5.05
CA GLY A 259 -18.44 2.17 5.28
C GLY A 259 -18.54 0.65 5.14
N ALA A 260 -19.63 0.05 5.63
CA ALA A 260 -19.87 -1.38 5.46
C ALA A 260 -20.12 -1.75 3.98
N GLY A 261 -20.90 -0.95 3.26
CA GLY A 261 -21.17 -1.15 1.83
C GLY A 261 -19.91 -1.03 0.97
N ASP A 262 -19.09 -0.03 1.23
CA ASP A 262 -17.82 0.17 0.51
C ASP A 262 -16.81 -0.92 0.86
N GLY A 263 -16.70 -1.30 2.13
CA GLY A 263 -15.86 -2.42 2.58
C GLY A 263 -16.25 -3.75 1.93
N PHE A 264 -17.55 -4.01 1.78
CA PHE A 264 -18.03 -5.19 1.09
C PHE A 264 -17.65 -5.19 -0.40
N LYS A 265 -17.84 -4.07 -1.10
CA LYS A 265 -17.43 -3.92 -2.51
C LYS A 265 -15.94 -4.15 -2.69
N ILE A 266 -15.10 -3.55 -1.83
CA ILE A 266 -13.65 -3.73 -1.85
C ILE A 266 -13.30 -5.21 -1.64
N ALA A 267 -13.86 -5.86 -0.62
CA ALA A 267 -13.60 -7.26 -0.32
C ALA A 267 -13.99 -8.18 -1.48
N MET A 268 -15.16 -7.99 -2.08
CA MET A 268 -15.62 -8.77 -3.21
C MET A 268 -14.75 -8.55 -4.46
N ASN A 269 -14.31 -7.31 -4.72
CA ASN A 269 -13.38 -7.03 -5.81
C ASN A 269 -12.03 -7.72 -5.60
N VAL A 270 -11.49 -7.71 -4.37
CA VAL A 270 -10.24 -8.41 -4.04
C VAL A 270 -10.38 -9.91 -4.29
N ILE A 271 -11.46 -10.54 -3.84
CA ILE A 271 -11.73 -11.96 -4.06
C ILE A 271 -11.81 -12.27 -5.57
N ALA A 272 -12.58 -11.49 -6.31
CA ALA A 272 -12.74 -11.68 -7.75
C ALA A 272 -11.42 -11.53 -8.51
N MET A 273 -10.62 -10.52 -8.17
CA MET A 273 -9.31 -10.29 -8.78
C MET A 273 -8.34 -11.43 -8.45
N LEU A 274 -8.28 -11.89 -7.19
CA LEU A 274 -7.43 -13.01 -6.81
C LEU A 274 -7.79 -14.28 -7.55
N ILE A 275 -9.07 -14.62 -7.65
CA ILE A 275 -9.52 -15.78 -8.43
C ILE A 275 -9.10 -15.63 -9.90
N GLY A 276 -9.37 -14.47 -10.51
CA GLY A 276 -9.05 -14.22 -11.91
C GLY A 276 -7.54 -14.29 -12.20
N PHE A 277 -6.72 -13.59 -11.39
CA PHE A 277 -5.27 -13.57 -11.60
C PHE A 277 -4.61 -14.91 -11.32
N ILE A 278 -4.98 -15.61 -10.25
CA ILE A 278 -4.42 -16.92 -9.93
C ILE A 278 -4.78 -17.93 -11.04
N ALA A 279 -6.02 -17.93 -11.50
CA ALA A 279 -6.47 -18.79 -12.60
C ALA A 279 -5.72 -18.46 -13.92
N LEU A 280 -5.53 -17.17 -14.21
CA LEU A 280 -4.80 -16.73 -15.40
C LEU A 280 -3.31 -17.17 -15.34
N ILE A 281 -2.67 -16.97 -14.18
CA ILE A 281 -1.28 -17.42 -13.97
C ILE A 281 -1.19 -18.93 -14.16
N ALA A 282 -2.09 -19.72 -13.58
CA ALA A 282 -2.10 -21.18 -13.73
C ALA A 282 -2.29 -21.59 -15.21
N MET A 283 -3.13 -20.90 -15.97
CA MET A 283 -3.33 -21.13 -17.40
C MET A 283 -2.06 -20.81 -18.21
N ILE A 284 -1.38 -19.71 -17.89
CA ILE A 284 -0.11 -19.32 -18.53
C ILE A 284 0.98 -20.32 -18.18
N ASP A 285 1.12 -20.71 -16.92
CA ASP A 285 2.11 -21.69 -16.48
C ASP A 285 1.89 -23.04 -17.17
N TRP A 286 0.65 -23.53 -17.25
CA TRP A 286 0.32 -24.74 -17.99
C TRP A 286 0.76 -24.64 -19.46
N THR A 287 0.51 -23.51 -20.11
CA THR A 287 0.91 -23.28 -21.50
C THR A 287 2.43 -23.26 -21.66
N LEU A 288 3.14 -22.52 -20.79
CA LEU A 288 4.59 -22.41 -20.81
C LEU A 288 5.27 -23.78 -20.59
N VAL A 289 4.80 -24.57 -19.61
CA VAL A 289 5.30 -25.93 -19.34
C VAL A 289 5.08 -26.83 -20.54
N LYS A 290 3.90 -26.80 -21.17
CA LYS A 290 3.62 -27.58 -22.39
C LYS A 290 4.57 -27.22 -23.53
N VAL A 291 4.86 -25.94 -23.73
CA VAL A 291 5.80 -25.48 -24.78
C VAL A 291 7.24 -25.89 -24.41
N ALA A 292 7.65 -25.75 -23.16
CA ALA A 292 8.98 -26.13 -22.72
C ALA A 292 9.23 -27.62 -22.87
N HIS A 293 8.25 -28.47 -22.55
CA HIS A 293 8.37 -29.93 -22.67
C HIS A 293 8.51 -30.44 -24.13
N ILE A 294 8.19 -29.61 -25.14
CA ILE A 294 8.50 -29.95 -26.55
C ILE A 294 10.02 -29.98 -26.77
N PHE A 295 10.78 -29.13 -26.05
CA PHE A 295 12.24 -29.03 -26.21
C PHE A 295 13.01 -29.78 -25.12
N ASN A 296 12.51 -29.78 -23.90
CA ASN A 296 13.10 -30.47 -22.76
C ASN A 296 12.00 -30.94 -21.80
N PRO A 297 11.70 -32.27 -21.77
CA PRO A 297 10.62 -32.81 -20.94
C PRO A 297 10.81 -32.63 -19.42
N ASP A 298 12.08 -32.46 -18.97
CA ASP A 298 12.41 -32.36 -17.55
C ASP A 298 12.43 -30.87 -17.05
N PHE A 299 12.08 -29.90 -17.90
CA PHE A 299 12.18 -28.48 -17.57
C PHE A 299 10.80 -27.81 -17.49
N ASP A 300 10.36 -27.50 -16.26
CA ASP A 300 9.12 -26.75 -16.00
C ASP A 300 9.35 -25.26 -16.10
N LEU A 301 9.07 -24.67 -17.25
CA LEU A 301 9.09 -23.22 -17.44
C LEU A 301 7.81 -22.60 -16.91
N THR A 302 7.92 -21.88 -15.79
CA THR A 302 6.80 -21.16 -15.14
C THR A 302 7.04 -19.64 -15.15
N LEU A 303 5.97 -18.85 -14.99
CA LEU A 303 6.11 -17.40 -14.77
C LEU A 303 6.98 -17.09 -13.55
N ASN A 304 6.86 -17.89 -12.50
CA ASN A 304 7.68 -17.73 -11.30
C ASN A 304 9.17 -17.89 -11.61
N TRP A 305 9.53 -18.89 -12.43
CA TRP A 305 10.91 -19.07 -12.88
C TRP A 305 11.41 -17.88 -13.73
N ILE A 306 10.58 -17.42 -14.69
CA ILE A 306 10.92 -16.28 -15.55
C ILE A 306 11.14 -15.02 -14.72
N PHE A 307 10.17 -14.65 -13.88
CA PHE A 307 10.25 -13.47 -13.02
C PHE A 307 11.38 -13.59 -12.00
N GLY A 308 11.61 -14.78 -11.45
CA GLY A 308 12.74 -15.06 -10.58
C GLY A 308 14.06 -14.69 -11.25
N LYS A 309 14.27 -15.09 -12.51
CA LYS A 309 15.51 -14.76 -13.26
C LYS A 309 15.59 -13.28 -13.66
N VAL A 310 14.48 -12.69 -14.12
CA VAL A 310 14.43 -11.28 -14.57
C VAL A 310 14.65 -10.33 -13.40
N PHE A 311 14.01 -10.56 -12.25
CA PHE A 311 14.09 -9.67 -11.10
C PHE A 311 15.22 -10.03 -10.12
N TYR A 312 15.88 -11.16 -10.27
CA TYR A 312 16.99 -11.56 -9.41
C TYR A 312 18.10 -10.50 -9.31
N PRO A 313 18.61 -9.92 -10.42
CA PRO A 313 19.65 -8.88 -10.32
C PRO A 313 19.20 -7.65 -9.56
N MET A 314 17.92 -7.28 -9.71
CA MET A 314 17.32 -6.12 -9.01
C MET A 314 17.16 -6.41 -7.52
N ALA A 315 16.63 -7.58 -7.16
CA ALA A 315 16.49 -8.02 -5.77
C ALA A 315 17.86 -8.11 -5.07
N TRP A 316 18.85 -8.70 -5.74
CA TRP A 316 20.22 -8.75 -5.24
C TRP A 316 20.82 -7.35 -5.03
N ALA A 317 20.65 -6.45 -5.99
CA ALA A 317 21.12 -5.06 -5.86
C ALA A 317 20.43 -4.32 -4.69
N MET A 318 19.17 -4.65 -4.37
CA MET A 318 18.46 -4.12 -3.21
C MET A 318 18.87 -4.77 -1.87
N GLY A 319 19.76 -5.75 -1.87
CA GLY A 319 20.28 -6.40 -0.68
C GLY A 319 19.44 -7.56 -0.17
N VAL A 320 18.59 -8.13 -1.01
CA VAL A 320 17.91 -9.40 -0.70
C VAL A 320 18.94 -10.51 -0.79
N PRO A 321 19.16 -11.32 0.29
CA PRO A 321 20.11 -12.41 0.25
C PRO A 321 19.69 -13.41 -0.84
N GLY A 322 20.64 -13.78 -1.71
CA GLY A 322 20.45 -14.89 -2.64
C GLY A 322 20.61 -16.21 -1.87
N GLU A 323 19.65 -17.10 -1.95
CA GLU A 323 19.80 -18.49 -1.53
C GLU A 323 20.64 -19.27 -2.55
#